data_48895c3060b11507480c63007f0beb6b
#
_entry.id   48895c3060b11507480c63007f0beb6b
#
_cell.length_a   1.000
_cell.length_b   1.000
_cell.length_c   1.000
_cell.angle_alpha   90.00
_cell.angle_beta   90.00
_cell.angle_gamma   90.00
#
_symmetry.space_group_name_H-M   'P 1'
#
loop_
_entity.id
_entity.type
_entity.pdbx_description
1 polymer ?
#
loop_
_entity_poly.entity_id
_entity_poly.type
_entity_poly.pdbx_seq_one_letter_code
_entity_poly.pdbx_strand_id
1 'polypeptide(L)'
;MNSKAFTLIELLVVVAIIGILAAVGVVAYNGYTSSARVAVAKSNHAAIKKEIYLVIQKCDIYGSVTMMKVYGSKTESVVTCYQPDQRTFIARYLINHMENNGRYTNPYPPHPDNPTAWSAQRFNGCKVASWGGQYVGITHIDSVNSWDHITLCICFKEPCSNSDNRLEEEIKYE
;
A
#
# COMPACT_ATOMS: atom_id res chain seq x y z
N MET A 1 -32.59 -49.04 -23.05
CA MET A 1 -32.06 -47.94 -22.26
C MET A 1 -33.10 -46.81 -22.29
N ASN A 2 -33.79 -46.53 -21.14
CA ASN A 2 -34.75 -45.42 -21.09
C ASN A 2 -34.01 -44.12 -20.89
N SER A 3 -33.79 -43.39 -21.97
CA SER A 3 -33.26 -42.02 -21.89
C SER A 3 -34.37 -41.12 -21.33
N LYS A 4 -34.23 -40.68 -20.07
CA LYS A 4 -35.09 -39.63 -19.50
C LYS A 4 -34.70 -38.32 -20.18
N ALA A 5 -35.63 -37.74 -20.96
CA ALA A 5 -35.44 -36.42 -21.54
C ALA A 5 -35.74 -35.35 -20.45
N PHE A 6 -34.92 -34.32 -20.42
CA PHE A 6 -35.08 -33.17 -19.51
C PHE A 6 -36.30 -32.35 -19.93
N THR A 7 -37.13 -31.95 -18.96
CA THR A 7 -38.28 -31.10 -19.27
C THR A 7 -37.85 -29.64 -19.37
N LEU A 8 -38.55 -28.86 -20.19
CA LEU A 8 -38.27 -27.44 -20.39
C LEU A 8 -38.43 -26.64 -19.09
N ILE A 9 -39.35 -27.04 -18.21
CA ILE A 9 -39.60 -26.40 -16.93
C ILE A 9 -38.46 -26.65 -15.92
N GLU A 10 -37.86 -27.84 -15.91
CA GLU A 10 -36.71 -28.15 -15.06
C GLU A 10 -35.50 -27.28 -15.43
N LEU A 11 -35.25 -27.05 -16.74
CA LEU A 11 -34.21 -26.17 -17.18
C LEU A 11 -34.48 -24.71 -16.80
N LEU A 12 -35.71 -24.25 -16.95
CA LEU A 12 -36.13 -22.89 -16.67
C LEU A 12 -35.95 -22.53 -15.16
N VAL A 13 -36.34 -23.45 -14.28
CA VAL A 13 -36.19 -23.28 -12.82
C VAL A 13 -34.72 -23.22 -12.43
N VAL A 14 -33.85 -24.07 -13.01
CA VAL A 14 -32.44 -24.09 -12.71
C VAL A 14 -31.78 -22.78 -13.13
N VAL A 15 -32.03 -22.27 -14.33
CA VAL A 15 -31.43 -20.99 -14.77
C VAL A 15 -31.93 -19.79 -13.97
N ALA A 16 -33.21 -19.83 -13.52
CA ALA A 16 -33.76 -18.80 -12.65
C ALA A 16 -33.05 -18.76 -11.29
N ILE A 17 -32.80 -19.92 -10.67
CA ILE A 17 -32.08 -20.02 -9.39
C ILE A 17 -30.66 -19.56 -9.55
N ILE A 18 -29.94 -20.01 -10.59
CA ILE A 18 -28.56 -19.57 -10.87
C ILE A 18 -28.50 -18.06 -11.08
N GLY A 19 -29.47 -17.48 -11.81
CA GLY A 19 -29.54 -16.04 -12.02
C GLY A 19 -29.67 -15.23 -10.73
N ILE A 20 -30.52 -15.68 -9.80
CA ILE A 20 -30.69 -15.03 -8.49
C ILE A 20 -29.42 -15.16 -7.66
N LEU A 21 -28.84 -16.35 -7.58
CA LEU A 21 -27.61 -16.58 -6.82
C LEU A 21 -26.43 -15.79 -7.36
N ALA A 22 -26.29 -15.70 -8.69
CA ALA A 22 -25.25 -14.90 -9.34
C ALA A 22 -25.40 -13.41 -9.02
N ALA A 23 -26.63 -12.87 -9.07
CA ALA A 23 -26.88 -11.45 -8.77
C ALA A 23 -26.48 -11.08 -7.33
N VAL A 24 -26.84 -11.91 -6.34
CA VAL A 24 -26.47 -11.68 -4.93
C VAL A 24 -24.96 -11.89 -4.73
N GLY A 25 -24.40 -12.92 -5.36
CA GLY A 25 -22.98 -13.27 -5.24
C GLY A 25 -22.05 -12.15 -5.72
N VAL A 26 -22.34 -11.48 -6.83
CA VAL A 26 -21.52 -10.38 -7.37
C VAL A 26 -21.49 -9.19 -6.41
N VAL A 27 -22.62 -8.80 -5.82
CA VAL A 27 -22.65 -7.67 -4.88
C VAL A 27 -21.86 -7.97 -3.61
N ALA A 28 -22.05 -9.17 -3.05
CA ALA A 28 -21.30 -9.60 -1.86
C ALA A 28 -19.79 -9.70 -2.12
N TYR A 29 -19.39 -10.22 -3.29
CA TYR A 29 -17.97 -10.33 -3.68
C TYR A 29 -17.31 -8.96 -3.82
N ASN A 30 -17.96 -7.97 -4.43
CA ASN A 30 -17.44 -6.62 -4.57
C ASN A 30 -17.23 -5.93 -3.22
N GLY A 31 -18.18 -6.10 -2.28
CA GLY A 31 -18.03 -5.58 -0.92
C GLY A 31 -16.87 -6.21 -0.15
N TYR A 32 -16.73 -7.54 -0.27
CA TYR A 32 -15.63 -8.27 0.36
C TYR A 32 -14.25 -7.86 -0.19
N THR A 33 -14.10 -7.80 -1.51
CA THR A 33 -12.83 -7.40 -2.15
C THR A 33 -12.44 -5.96 -1.81
N SER A 34 -13.39 -5.04 -1.74
CA SER A 34 -13.15 -3.66 -1.31
C SER A 34 -12.63 -3.61 0.13
N SER A 35 -13.28 -4.32 1.04
CA SER A 35 -12.87 -4.38 2.45
C SER A 35 -11.49 -5.04 2.62
N ALA A 36 -11.22 -6.10 1.87
CA ALA A 36 -9.92 -6.77 1.86
C ALA A 36 -8.79 -5.83 1.39
N ARG A 37 -9.00 -5.04 0.35
CA ARG A 37 -8.02 -4.05 -0.12
C ARG A 37 -7.71 -3.00 0.94
N VAL A 38 -8.72 -2.48 1.63
CA VAL A 38 -8.54 -1.54 2.75
C VAL A 38 -7.71 -2.18 3.87
N ALA A 39 -8.02 -3.43 4.23
CA ALA A 39 -7.27 -4.14 5.27
C ALA A 39 -5.80 -4.35 4.90
N VAL A 40 -5.52 -4.75 3.65
CA VAL A 40 -4.14 -4.92 3.15
C VAL A 40 -3.41 -3.58 3.11
N ALA A 41 -4.04 -2.50 2.65
CA ALA A 41 -3.42 -1.18 2.62
C ALA A 41 -3.02 -0.70 4.03
N LYS A 42 -3.90 -0.85 5.02
CA LYS A 42 -3.62 -0.53 6.43
C LYS A 42 -2.50 -1.41 7.01
N SER A 43 -2.51 -2.70 6.70
CA SER A 43 -1.47 -3.63 7.13
C SER A 43 -0.10 -3.26 6.55
N ASN A 44 -0.04 -2.94 5.26
CA ASN A 44 1.19 -2.49 4.61
C ASN A 44 1.72 -1.20 5.25
N HIS A 45 0.84 -0.22 5.49
CA HIS A 45 1.21 1.03 6.15
C HIS A 45 1.82 0.79 7.55
N ALA A 46 1.18 -0.03 8.37
CA ALA A 46 1.69 -0.38 9.70
C ALA A 46 3.04 -1.12 9.63
N ALA A 47 3.22 -2.00 8.65
CA ALA A 47 4.46 -2.72 8.44
C ALA A 47 5.60 -1.80 7.97
N ILE A 48 5.31 -0.87 7.05
CA ILE A 48 6.25 0.17 6.59
C ILE A 48 6.68 1.05 7.76
N LYS A 49 5.73 1.51 8.57
CA LYS A 49 6.01 2.28 9.78
C LYS A 49 6.97 1.54 10.73
N LYS A 50 6.68 0.26 10.99
CA LYS A 50 7.55 -0.58 11.84
C LYS A 50 8.95 -0.73 11.24
N GLU A 51 9.08 -0.90 9.94
CA GLU A 51 10.38 -1.01 9.26
C GLU A 51 11.19 0.29 9.39
N ILE A 52 10.54 1.45 9.27
CA ILE A 52 11.18 2.75 9.51
C ILE A 52 11.73 2.84 10.93
N TYR A 53 10.94 2.49 11.94
CA TYR A 53 11.39 2.46 13.33
C TYR A 53 12.60 1.55 13.52
N LEU A 54 12.59 0.35 12.95
CA LEU A 54 13.71 -0.59 13.04
C LEU A 54 14.97 -0.06 12.38
N VAL A 55 14.85 0.67 11.27
CA VAL A 55 15.99 1.29 10.60
C VAL A 55 16.55 2.42 11.47
N ILE A 56 15.71 3.28 12.03
CA ILE A 56 16.14 4.33 12.95
C ILE A 56 16.89 3.74 14.14
N GLN A 57 16.32 2.76 14.83
CA GLN A 57 16.97 2.09 15.97
C GLN A 57 18.31 1.44 15.60
N LYS A 58 18.40 0.80 14.42
CA LYS A 58 19.67 0.26 13.94
C LYS A 58 20.69 1.36 13.68
N CYS A 59 20.26 2.49 13.15
CA CYS A 59 21.10 3.65 12.95
C CYS A 59 21.67 4.17 14.28
N ASP A 60 20.83 4.27 15.30
CA ASP A 60 21.25 4.75 16.63
C ASP A 60 22.27 3.81 17.29
N ILE A 61 22.12 2.48 17.09
CA ILE A 61 22.99 1.48 17.70
C ILE A 61 24.31 1.30 16.92
N TYR A 62 24.23 1.22 15.59
CA TYR A 62 25.37 0.78 14.74
C TYR A 62 25.96 1.90 13.89
N GLY A 63 25.31 3.06 13.80
CA GLY A 63 25.75 4.17 12.95
C GLY A 63 25.65 3.90 11.45
N SER A 64 25.23 2.70 11.06
CA SER A 64 25.07 2.30 9.66
C SER A 64 24.07 1.16 9.51
N VAL A 65 23.46 1.06 8.34
CA VAL A 65 22.53 -0.04 7.98
C VAL A 65 22.83 -0.55 6.59
N THR A 66 22.55 -1.84 6.36
CA THR A 66 22.68 -2.46 5.04
C THR A 66 21.35 -2.37 4.31
N MET A 67 21.32 -1.77 3.14
CA MET A 67 20.13 -1.62 2.33
C MET A 67 20.43 -1.43 0.84
N MET A 68 19.42 -1.62 0.00
CA MET A 68 19.49 -1.39 -1.43
C MET A 68 19.47 0.13 -1.71
N LYS A 69 20.60 0.66 -2.08
CA LYS A 69 20.83 2.11 -2.20
C LYS A 69 20.26 2.71 -3.49
N VAL A 70 20.21 1.92 -4.56
CA VAL A 70 19.87 2.38 -5.90
C VAL A 70 18.56 1.76 -6.33
N TYR A 71 17.67 2.59 -6.88
CA TYR A 71 16.43 2.15 -7.49
C TYR A 71 16.68 1.09 -8.59
N GLY A 72 15.90 0.02 -8.57
CA GLY A 72 16.04 -1.10 -9.51
C GLY A 72 17.23 -2.04 -9.25
N SER A 73 18.09 -1.74 -8.28
CA SER A 73 19.21 -2.60 -7.89
C SER A 73 18.78 -3.62 -6.84
N LYS A 74 19.24 -4.85 -7.01
CA LYS A 74 19.13 -5.90 -5.98
C LYS A 74 20.38 -6.01 -5.10
N THR A 75 21.36 -5.13 -5.31
CA THR A 75 22.63 -5.15 -4.56
C THR A 75 22.48 -4.33 -3.30
N GLU A 76 22.73 -4.95 -2.16
CA GLU A 76 22.80 -4.29 -0.87
C GLU A 76 24.15 -3.61 -0.68
N SER A 77 24.16 -2.47 -0.01
CA SER A 77 25.37 -1.75 0.40
C SER A 77 25.19 -1.17 1.79
N VAL A 78 26.32 -1.00 2.50
CA VAL A 78 26.31 -0.33 3.79
C VAL A 78 26.09 1.16 3.56
N VAL A 79 25.12 1.72 4.27
CA VAL A 79 24.77 3.14 4.24
C VAL A 79 24.98 3.72 5.62
N THR A 80 25.81 4.78 5.73
CA THR A 80 26.05 5.49 6.98
C THR A 80 24.85 6.35 7.33
N CYS A 81 24.36 6.24 8.55
CA CYS A 81 23.13 6.89 9.00
C CYS A 81 23.29 8.39 9.22
N TYR A 82 24.44 8.79 9.76
CA TYR A 82 24.75 10.19 10.09
C TYR A 82 25.32 10.92 8.87
N GLN A 83 24.53 11.01 7.81
CA GLN A 83 24.78 11.96 6.73
C GLN A 83 24.31 13.35 7.20
N PRO A 84 24.91 14.45 6.70
CA PRO A 84 24.49 15.80 7.08
C PRO A 84 23.01 16.12 6.79
N ASP A 85 22.32 15.20 6.13
CA ASP A 85 20.90 15.29 5.84
C ASP A 85 20.23 13.93 6.06
N GLN A 86 19.78 13.67 7.30
CA GLN A 86 18.99 12.45 7.66
C GLN A 86 17.74 12.27 6.76
N ARG A 87 17.18 13.37 6.27
CA ARG A 87 16.05 13.38 5.37
C ARG A 87 16.35 12.69 4.05
N THR A 88 17.55 12.97 3.49
CA THR A 88 17.99 12.31 2.27
C THR A 88 18.20 10.82 2.49
N PHE A 89 18.72 10.43 3.65
CA PHE A 89 18.91 9.02 4.00
C PHE A 89 17.58 8.26 4.02
N ILE A 90 16.65 8.70 4.84
CA ILE A 90 15.37 7.98 5.03
C ILE A 90 14.53 8.02 3.75
N ALA A 91 14.37 9.21 3.17
CA ALA A 91 13.51 9.36 2.00
C ALA A 91 14.08 8.71 0.73
N ARG A 92 15.38 8.64 0.59
CA ARG A 92 16.03 8.13 -0.64
C ARG A 92 16.37 6.65 -0.57
N TYR A 93 17.01 6.23 0.50
CA TYR A 93 17.54 4.87 0.59
C TYR A 93 16.52 3.89 1.13
N LEU A 94 15.75 4.28 2.10
CA LEU A 94 14.72 3.42 2.69
C LEU A 94 13.62 3.12 1.67
N ILE A 95 13.16 4.12 0.93
CA ILE A 95 12.15 3.91 -0.11
C ILE A 95 12.70 3.01 -1.22
N ASN A 96 13.91 3.29 -1.72
CA ASN A 96 14.54 2.44 -2.72
C ASN A 96 14.69 0.99 -2.23
N HIS A 97 15.02 0.80 -0.94
CA HIS A 97 15.12 -0.52 -0.35
C HIS A 97 13.76 -1.23 -0.30
N MET A 98 12.71 -0.55 0.12
CA MET A 98 11.35 -1.11 0.17
C MET A 98 10.80 -1.46 -1.22
N GLU A 99 11.02 -0.59 -2.19
CA GLU A 99 10.59 -0.80 -3.57
C GLU A 99 11.33 -1.97 -4.22
N ASN A 100 12.65 -2.05 -4.07
CA ASN A 100 13.47 -3.10 -4.66
C ASN A 100 13.22 -4.49 -4.05
N ASN A 101 12.84 -4.54 -2.77
CA ASN A 101 12.51 -5.80 -2.10
C ASN A 101 11.17 -6.38 -2.57
N GLY A 102 10.31 -5.61 -3.24
CA GLY A 102 8.98 -6.04 -3.67
C GLY A 102 8.09 -6.53 -2.51
N ARG A 103 8.44 -6.15 -1.27
CA ARG A 103 7.84 -6.69 -0.04
C ARG A 103 6.41 -6.16 0.17
N TYR A 104 6.14 -4.95 -0.30
CA TYR A 104 4.86 -4.29 -0.14
C TYR A 104 4.24 -3.99 -1.50
N THR A 105 3.12 -4.64 -1.80
CA THR A 105 2.38 -4.45 -3.06
C THR A 105 1.11 -3.67 -2.79
N ASN A 106 0.83 -2.67 -3.62
CA ASN A 106 -0.43 -1.93 -3.54
C ASN A 106 -1.62 -2.87 -3.85
N PRO A 107 -2.62 -3.01 -2.95
CA PRO A 107 -3.78 -3.87 -3.18
C PRO A 107 -4.77 -3.31 -4.21
N TYR A 108 -4.62 -2.04 -4.59
CA TYR A 108 -5.43 -1.41 -5.63
C TYR A 108 -4.79 -1.62 -7.01
N PRO A 109 -5.61 -1.72 -8.06
CA PRO A 109 -5.07 -1.85 -9.41
C PRO A 109 -4.24 -0.62 -9.76
N PRO A 110 -3.17 -0.77 -10.56
CA PRO A 110 -2.36 0.34 -11.02
C PRO A 110 -3.24 1.38 -11.75
N HIS A 111 -3.06 2.65 -11.39
CA HIS A 111 -3.71 3.74 -12.13
C HIS A 111 -2.93 4.01 -13.42
N PRO A 112 -3.60 4.38 -14.55
CA PRO A 112 -2.92 4.69 -15.81
C PRO A 112 -1.81 5.74 -15.68
N ASP A 113 -2.05 6.75 -14.83
CA ASP A 113 -1.09 7.85 -14.61
C ASP A 113 -0.04 7.52 -13.52
N ASN A 114 -0.24 6.46 -12.75
CA ASN A 114 0.69 5.98 -11.74
C ASN A 114 0.68 4.45 -11.69
N PRO A 115 1.35 3.79 -12.64
CA PRO A 115 1.34 2.33 -12.78
C PRO A 115 2.20 1.64 -11.71
N THR A 116 2.62 2.31 -10.65
CA THR A 116 3.44 1.72 -9.61
C THR A 116 2.65 0.70 -8.81
N ALA A 117 3.20 -0.50 -8.70
CA ALA A 117 2.65 -1.57 -7.89
C ALA A 117 3.05 -1.46 -6.41
N TRP A 118 3.81 -0.42 -6.04
CA TRP A 118 4.42 -0.32 -4.72
C TRP A 118 3.53 0.40 -3.71
N SER A 119 3.64 -0.03 -2.47
CA SER A 119 2.89 0.55 -1.35
C SER A 119 3.65 1.64 -0.58
N ALA A 120 4.85 2.02 -1.01
CA ALA A 120 5.63 3.10 -0.41
C ALA A 120 6.16 4.05 -1.48
N GLN A 121 6.05 5.34 -1.26
CA GLN A 121 6.53 6.37 -2.20
C GLN A 121 6.98 7.62 -1.44
N ARG A 122 8.02 8.28 -1.96
CA ARG A 122 8.44 9.59 -1.45
C ARG A 122 7.52 10.68 -1.98
N PHE A 123 7.08 11.57 -1.09
CA PHE A 123 6.30 12.74 -1.49
C PHE A 123 6.68 13.99 -0.68
N ASN A 124 6.53 15.15 -1.29
CA ASN A 124 6.72 16.44 -0.63
C ASN A 124 5.40 16.87 0.00
N GLY A 125 5.24 16.55 1.28
CA GLY A 125 4.04 16.89 2.04
C GLY A 125 2.90 15.87 1.94
N CYS A 126 2.30 15.61 3.08
CA CYS A 126 1.13 14.76 3.18
C CYS A 126 -0.15 15.47 2.70
N LYS A 127 -0.29 15.66 1.40
CA LYS A 127 -1.48 16.28 0.79
C LYS A 127 -2.52 15.24 0.35
N VAL A 128 -2.68 14.18 1.15
CA VAL A 128 -3.54 13.02 0.80
C VAL A 128 -4.97 13.43 0.51
N ALA A 129 -5.45 14.49 1.16
CA ALA A 129 -6.80 14.99 0.98
C ALA A 129 -7.10 15.54 -0.43
N SER A 130 -6.06 15.97 -1.16
CA SER A 130 -6.16 16.50 -2.51
C SER A 130 -5.82 15.48 -3.60
N TRP A 131 -5.46 14.25 -3.21
CA TRP A 131 -5.07 13.23 -4.18
C TRP A 131 -6.28 12.51 -4.76
N GLY A 132 -6.21 12.25 -6.06
CA GLY A 132 -7.15 11.36 -6.74
C GLY A 132 -6.85 9.89 -6.49
N GLY A 133 -7.69 9.01 -7.01
CA GLY A 133 -7.63 7.55 -6.82
C GLY A 133 -6.31 6.87 -7.18
N GLN A 134 -5.46 7.53 -7.96
CA GLN A 134 -4.14 7.03 -8.37
C GLN A 134 -3.16 6.74 -7.20
N TYR A 135 -3.40 7.32 -6.03
CA TYR A 135 -2.53 7.18 -4.86
C TYR A 135 -3.16 6.35 -3.74
N VAL A 136 -4.37 5.81 -3.93
CA VAL A 136 -5.03 4.96 -2.94
C VAL A 136 -4.21 3.71 -2.68
N GLY A 137 -4.04 3.37 -1.41
CA GLY A 137 -3.28 2.21 -0.96
C GLY A 137 -1.77 2.39 -0.88
N ILE A 138 -1.25 3.57 -1.25
CA ILE A 138 0.18 3.89 -1.19
C ILE A 138 0.48 4.66 0.10
N THR A 139 1.48 4.21 0.85
CA THR A 139 2.04 4.95 1.98
C THR A 139 3.06 5.95 1.46
N HIS A 140 2.81 7.22 1.71
CA HIS A 140 3.73 8.30 1.38
C HIS A 140 4.58 8.63 2.59
N ILE A 141 5.87 8.81 2.34
CA ILE A 141 6.87 9.12 3.35
C ILE A 141 7.35 10.54 3.07
N ASP A 142 7.00 11.47 3.94
CA ASP A 142 7.48 12.84 3.89
C ASP A 142 8.52 13.07 4.98
N SER A 143 9.71 13.47 4.57
CA SER A 143 10.80 13.86 5.45
C SER A 143 11.37 15.24 5.09
N VAL A 144 10.73 15.94 4.15
CA VAL A 144 11.32 17.13 3.51
C VAL A 144 11.19 18.38 4.37
N ASN A 145 10.17 18.47 5.20
CA ASN A 145 9.82 19.69 5.94
C ASN A 145 10.19 19.65 7.43
N SER A 146 10.76 18.57 7.92
CA SER A 146 11.03 18.36 9.33
C SER A 146 12.44 17.87 9.58
N TRP A 147 13.08 18.41 10.63
CA TRP A 147 14.42 18.01 11.04
C TRP A 147 14.41 16.90 12.09
N ASP A 148 13.27 16.70 12.75
CA ASP A 148 13.07 15.87 13.93
C ASP A 148 12.02 14.77 13.78
N HIS A 149 11.31 14.72 12.63
CA HIS A 149 10.29 13.70 12.40
C HIS A 149 10.10 13.36 10.93
N ILE A 150 9.52 12.18 10.69
CA ILE A 150 9.04 11.71 9.39
C ILE A 150 7.53 11.65 9.48
N THR A 151 6.85 12.24 8.52
CA THR A 151 5.40 12.10 8.41
C THR A 151 5.06 10.96 7.44
N LEU A 152 4.22 10.06 7.88
CA LEU A 152 3.65 8.98 7.07
C LEU A 152 2.19 9.26 6.81
N CYS A 153 1.77 9.18 5.56
CA CYS A 153 0.38 9.35 5.22
C CYS A 153 -0.08 8.33 4.18
N ILE A 154 -1.32 7.89 4.32
CA ILE A 154 -1.97 6.98 3.41
C ILE A 154 -3.44 7.35 3.25
N CYS A 155 -3.94 7.26 2.02
CA CYS A 155 -5.36 7.15 1.72
C CYS A 155 -5.64 5.68 1.39
N PHE A 156 -6.46 5.02 2.20
CA PHE A 156 -6.76 3.60 2.01
C PHE A 156 -8.13 3.34 1.38
N LYS A 157 -8.91 4.38 1.11
CA LYS A 157 -10.21 4.32 0.44
C LYS A 157 -10.58 5.68 -0.13
N GLU A 158 -11.21 5.74 -1.28
CA GLU A 158 -11.79 6.97 -1.82
C GLU A 158 -13.10 7.36 -1.12
N PRO A 159 -13.43 8.66 -1.07
CA PRO A 159 -12.58 9.80 -1.44
C PRO A 159 -11.55 10.11 -0.35
N CYS A 160 -10.33 10.45 -0.76
CA CYS A 160 -9.24 10.81 0.16
C CYS A 160 -9.46 12.12 0.92
N SER A 161 -10.40 12.94 0.49
CA SER A 161 -10.84 14.14 1.21
C SER A 161 -11.53 13.83 2.54
N ASN A 162 -12.15 12.64 2.67
CA ASN A 162 -12.75 12.19 3.92
C ASN A 162 -11.65 11.73 4.89
N SER A 163 -11.61 12.31 6.10
CA SER A 163 -10.66 11.96 7.15
C SER A 163 -10.71 10.49 7.55
N ASP A 164 -11.89 9.86 7.51
CA ASP A 164 -12.06 8.44 7.87
C ASP A 164 -11.41 7.48 6.87
N ASN A 165 -11.03 7.97 5.69
CA ASN A 165 -10.43 7.20 4.62
C ASN A 165 -8.91 7.34 4.52
N ARG A 166 -8.29 8.09 5.46
CA ARG A 166 -6.86 8.36 5.47
C ARG A 166 -6.28 8.27 6.88
N LEU A 167 -4.96 8.10 6.93
CA LEU A 167 -4.17 8.23 8.16
C LEU A 167 -2.98 9.15 7.87
N GLU A 168 -2.60 9.92 8.88
CA GLU A 168 -1.39 10.72 8.92
C GLU A 168 -0.76 10.51 10.29
N GLU A 169 0.50 10.09 10.31
CA GLU A 169 1.22 9.72 11.52
C GLU A 169 2.64 10.28 11.46
N GLU A 170 3.17 10.68 12.61
CA GLU A 170 4.53 11.15 12.75
C GLU A 170 5.40 10.13 13.46
N ILE A 171 6.63 9.96 12.96
CA ILE A 171 7.70 9.23 13.63
C ILE A 171 8.74 10.26 14.04
N LYS A 172 8.86 10.52 15.33
CA LYS A 172 9.90 11.38 15.89
C LYS A 172 11.17 10.58 16.07
N TYR A 173 12.30 11.23 15.83
CA TYR A 173 13.63 10.73 16.12
C TYR A 173 14.43 11.86 16.79
N GLU A 174 15.13 11.51 17.84
CA GLU A 174 15.99 12.42 18.60
C GLU A 174 17.39 12.53 17.97
#